data_691cdb944194d4f421fcad20adba3c88
#
_entry.id   691cdb944194d4f421fcad20adba3c88
#
_cell.length_a   1.000
_cell.length_b   1.000
_cell.length_c   1.000
_cell.angle_alpha   90.00
_cell.angle_beta   90.00
_cell.angle_gamma   90.00
#
_symmetry.space_group_name_H-M   'P 1'
#
loop_
_entity.id
_entity.type
_entity.pdbx_description
1 polymer ?
#
loop_
_entity_poly.entity_id
_entity_poly.type
_entity_poly.pdbx_seq_one_letter_code
_entity_poly.pdbx_strand_id
1 'polypeptide(L)'
;PYTTLFRSPVGRMMLHLYGETDSRSIAQSDGICTALQLINFWQDVAADWQKGRVYLPLEDLQKFGVTEAQIGEGRVDFAFQRLMAYECDKAHKMLKAGSPLGKTLKGRTGLELRMIILGGQRIVHKLEENKYDVFRARPKLGAKDWWQIVRRAVLKK
;
A
#
# COMPACT_ATOMS: atom_id res chain seq x y z
N PRO A 1 15.99 0.53 -1.81
CA PRO A 1 16.61 -0.65 -1.19
C PRO A 1 16.50 -0.67 0.34
N TYR A 2 16.57 0.50 1.03
CA TYR A 2 16.57 0.53 2.51
C TYR A 2 15.22 0.17 3.16
N THR A 3 14.13 0.30 2.46
CA THR A 3 12.78 0.10 3.01
C THR A 3 12.37 -1.36 3.13
N THR A 4 12.88 -2.21 2.26
CA THR A 4 12.65 -3.67 2.30
C THR A 4 13.36 -4.33 3.50
N LEU A 5 14.47 -3.75 3.97
CA LEU A 5 15.29 -4.28 5.05
C LEU A 5 14.59 -4.24 6.44
N PHE A 6 13.64 -3.32 6.67
CA PHE A 6 13.06 -3.13 8.00
C PHE A 6 11.65 -3.70 8.17
N ARG A 7 10.82 -3.73 7.12
CA ARG A 7 9.43 -4.20 7.25
C ARG A 7 9.24 -5.68 6.95
N SER A 8 9.96 -6.22 5.96
CA SER A 8 9.93 -7.66 5.69
C SER A 8 10.40 -8.51 6.87
N PRO A 9 11.44 -8.14 7.64
CA PRO A 9 11.81 -8.85 8.85
C PRO A 9 10.70 -8.92 9.89
N VAL A 10 9.92 -7.86 10.10
CA VAL A 10 8.79 -7.87 11.05
C VAL A 10 7.72 -8.86 10.60
N GLY A 11 7.33 -8.86 9.32
CA GLY A 11 6.38 -9.83 8.78
C GLY A 11 6.85 -11.27 8.92
N ARG A 12 8.13 -11.53 8.61
CA ARG A 12 8.75 -12.85 8.77
C ARG A 12 8.84 -13.29 10.22
N MET A 13 9.20 -12.39 11.13
CA MET A 13 9.24 -12.66 12.57
C MET A 13 7.85 -13.02 13.10
N MET A 14 6.81 -12.31 12.68
CA MET A 14 5.42 -12.63 13.03
C MET A 14 5.02 -14.01 12.52
N LEU A 15 5.32 -14.36 11.26
CA LEU A 15 5.05 -15.68 10.72
C LEU A 15 5.75 -16.78 11.53
N HIS A 16 7.01 -16.56 11.90
CA HIS A 16 7.78 -17.51 12.71
C HIS A 16 7.15 -17.73 14.08
N LEU A 17 6.67 -16.66 14.74
CA LEU A 17 5.94 -16.75 16.01
C LEU A 17 4.63 -17.55 15.91
N TYR A 18 4.00 -17.58 14.73
CA TYR A 18 2.79 -18.36 14.46
C TYR A 18 3.06 -19.75 13.87
N GLY A 19 4.34 -20.16 13.79
CA GLY A 19 4.72 -21.48 13.27
C GLY A 19 4.63 -21.61 11.74
N GLU A 20 4.45 -20.49 11.02
CA GLU A 20 4.38 -20.47 9.57
C GLU A 20 5.77 -20.19 8.98
N THR A 21 6.47 -21.24 8.56
CA THR A 21 7.83 -21.16 8.00
C THR A 21 7.90 -21.52 6.51
N ASP A 22 6.74 -21.77 5.89
CA ASP A 22 6.63 -22.09 4.47
C ASP A 22 7.09 -20.91 3.59
N SER A 23 7.87 -21.21 2.56
CA SER A 23 8.46 -20.23 1.65
C SER A 23 7.40 -19.38 0.93
N ARG A 24 6.23 -19.97 0.62
CA ARG A 24 5.11 -19.26 -0.01
C ARG A 24 4.49 -18.25 0.94
N SER A 25 4.27 -18.63 2.21
CA SER A 25 3.76 -17.74 3.26
C SER A 25 4.71 -16.57 3.50
N ILE A 26 6.01 -16.83 3.52
CA ILE A 26 7.05 -15.79 3.64
C ILE A 26 6.99 -14.81 2.44
N ALA A 27 6.95 -15.32 1.21
CA ALA A 27 6.88 -14.50 0.01
C ALA A 27 5.58 -13.65 -0.03
N GLN A 28 4.45 -14.22 0.39
CA GLN A 28 3.19 -13.50 0.50
C GLN A 28 3.24 -12.38 1.56
N SER A 29 3.85 -12.65 2.72
CA SER A 29 4.06 -11.65 3.77
C SER A 29 4.94 -10.50 3.30
N ASP A 30 6.06 -10.81 2.64
CA ASP A 30 6.96 -9.81 2.08
C ASP A 30 6.23 -8.93 1.04
N GLY A 31 5.43 -9.55 0.17
CA GLY A 31 4.60 -8.83 -0.81
C GLY A 31 3.58 -7.89 -0.16
N ILE A 32 2.89 -8.34 0.90
CA ILE A 32 1.95 -7.52 1.65
C ILE A 32 2.66 -6.33 2.31
N CYS A 33 3.75 -6.59 3.02
CA CYS A 33 4.52 -5.54 3.71
C CYS A 33 5.03 -4.49 2.73
N THR A 34 5.58 -4.91 1.60
CA THR A 34 6.05 -4.00 0.55
C THR A 34 4.90 -3.20 -0.04
N ALA A 35 3.79 -3.84 -0.39
CA ALA A 35 2.63 -3.15 -0.96
C ALA A 35 2.06 -2.10 -0.01
N LEU A 36 1.91 -2.41 1.28
CA LEU A 36 1.42 -1.47 2.28
C LEU A 36 2.36 -0.27 2.45
N GLN A 37 3.67 -0.50 2.36
CA GLN A 37 4.64 0.57 2.42
C GLN A 37 4.56 1.49 1.20
N LEU A 38 4.44 0.92 0.00
CA LEU A 38 4.25 1.69 -1.23
C LEU A 38 2.96 2.52 -1.15
N ILE A 39 1.85 1.92 -0.71
CA ILE A 39 0.57 2.62 -0.52
C ILE A 39 0.73 3.81 0.44
N ASN A 40 1.47 3.65 1.54
CA ASN A 40 1.76 4.75 2.45
C ASN A 40 2.56 5.86 1.76
N PHE A 41 3.58 5.53 0.95
CA PHE A 41 4.33 6.53 0.19
C PHE A 41 3.44 7.28 -0.80
N TRP A 42 2.52 6.58 -1.47
CA TRP A 42 1.59 7.21 -2.40
C TRP A 42 0.56 8.11 -1.70
N GLN A 43 0.18 7.80 -0.46
CA GLN A 43 -0.65 8.70 0.36
C GLN A 43 0.12 9.93 0.83
N ASP A 44 1.42 9.81 1.06
CA ASP A 44 2.23 10.77 1.79
C ASP A 44 3.12 11.63 0.89
N VAL A 45 2.98 11.57 -0.44
CA VAL A 45 3.81 12.33 -1.42
C VAL A 45 3.95 13.80 -1.01
N ALA A 46 2.85 14.47 -0.68
CA ALA A 46 2.88 15.88 -0.27
C ALA A 46 3.61 16.10 1.07
N ALA A 47 3.35 15.24 2.05
CA ALA A 47 3.95 15.34 3.38
C ALA A 47 5.45 14.99 3.36
N ASP A 48 5.84 14.05 2.52
CA ASP A 48 7.23 13.64 2.38
C ASP A 48 8.04 14.66 1.59
N TRP A 49 7.46 15.30 0.58
CA TRP A 49 8.07 16.44 -0.10
C TRP A 49 8.46 17.56 0.88
N GLN A 50 7.58 17.92 1.81
CA GLN A 50 7.86 18.94 2.85
C GLN A 50 9.04 18.57 3.75
N LYS A 51 9.37 17.28 3.82
CA LYS A 51 10.53 16.75 4.59
C LYS A 51 11.77 16.54 3.70
N GLY A 52 11.75 17.03 2.45
CA GLY A 52 12.81 16.83 1.47
C GLY A 52 12.95 15.39 0.99
N ARG A 53 11.86 14.63 0.94
CA ARG A 53 11.85 13.21 0.53
C ARG A 53 10.94 12.98 -0.66
N VAL A 54 11.46 12.27 -1.66
CA VAL A 54 10.69 11.77 -2.81
C VAL A 54 10.85 10.25 -2.88
N TYR A 55 9.76 9.52 -2.71
CA TYR A 55 9.77 8.06 -2.78
C TYR A 55 9.26 7.50 -4.11
N LEU A 56 8.74 8.37 -4.99
CA LEU A 56 8.41 7.97 -6.36
C LEU A 56 9.70 7.59 -7.10
N PRO A 57 9.75 6.41 -7.76
CA PRO A 57 10.95 5.97 -8.46
C PRO A 57 11.35 6.95 -9.56
N LEU A 58 12.64 7.31 -9.62
CA LEU A 58 13.15 8.26 -10.60
C LEU A 58 12.89 7.80 -12.04
N GLU A 59 13.05 6.51 -12.32
CA GLU A 59 12.75 5.91 -13.64
C GLU A 59 11.27 6.06 -14.02
N ASP A 60 10.35 5.93 -13.05
CA ASP A 60 8.92 6.10 -13.32
C ASP A 60 8.55 7.59 -13.47
N LEU A 61 9.16 8.49 -12.69
CA LEU A 61 9.06 9.94 -12.92
C LEU A 61 9.46 10.31 -14.35
N GLN A 62 10.61 9.85 -14.82
CA GLN A 62 11.11 10.07 -16.18
C GLN A 62 10.19 9.47 -17.23
N LYS A 63 9.75 8.23 -17.04
CA LYS A 63 8.86 7.49 -17.94
C LYS A 63 7.53 8.20 -18.17
N PHE A 64 6.98 8.84 -17.15
CA PHE A 64 5.71 9.57 -17.24
C PHE A 64 5.88 11.06 -17.48
N GLY A 65 7.11 11.59 -17.53
CA GLY A 65 7.39 13.00 -17.76
C GLY A 65 7.01 13.88 -16.58
N VAL A 66 7.07 13.37 -15.35
CA VAL A 66 6.81 14.10 -14.10
C VAL A 66 8.14 14.55 -13.51
N THR A 67 8.22 15.80 -13.05
CA THR A 67 9.41 16.35 -12.41
C THR A 67 9.23 16.54 -10.92
N GLU A 68 10.34 16.56 -10.17
CA GLU A 68 10.30 16.88 -8.73
C GLU A 68 9.76 18.30 -8.47
N ALA A 69 10.06 19.25 -9.35
CA ALA A 69 9.51 20.61 -9.29
C ALA A 69 7.97 20.59 -9.34
N GLN A 70 7.40 19.78 -10.22
CA GLN A 70 5.94 19.58 -10.29
C GLN A 70 5.34 19.03 -9.00
N ILE A 71 6.06 18.12 -8.31
CA ILE A 71 5.66 17.60 -7.00
C ILE A 71 5.68 18.74 -5.98
N GLY A 72 6.73 19.57 -6.00
CA GLY A 72 6.86 20.74 -5.13
C GLY A 72 5.76 21.77 -5.31
N GLU A 73 5.30 21.96 -6.55
CA GLU A 73 4.17 22.83 -6.90
C GLU A 73 2.80 22.23 -6.49
N GLY A 74 2.76 20.95 -6.13
CA GLY A 74 1.50 20.24 -5.86
C GLY A 74 0.58 20.14 -7.09
N ARG A 75 1.15 20.11 -8.28
CA ARG A 75 0.41 20.15 -9.56
C ARG A 75 0.00 18.75 -10.00
N VAL A 76 -1.32 18.52 -10.01
CA VAL A 76 -1.94 17.27 -10.46
C VAL A 76 -2.44 17.44 -11.89
N ASP A 77 -1.62 17.07 -12.86
CA ASP A 77 -1.99 17.01 -14.28
C ASP A 77 -2.18 15.54 -14.73
N PHE A 78 -2.44 15.36 -16.02
CA PHE A 78 -2.63 14.04 -16.61
C PHE A 78 -1.40 13.12 -16.48
N ALA A 79 -0.19 13.70 -16.60
CA ALA A 79 1.06 12.93 -16.44
C ALA A 79 1.23 12.41 -15.02
N PHE A 80 1.00 13.26 -14.01
CA PHE A 80 1.03 12.87 -12.60
C PHE A 80 -0.04 11.81 -12.26
N GLN A 81 -1.27 11.99 -12.77
CA GLN A 81 -2.34 11.01 -12.56
C GLN A 81 -1.99 9.64 -13.15
N ARG A 82 -1.40 9.59 -14.34
CA ARG A 82 -0.94 8.34 -14.97
C ARG A 82 0.18 7.66 -14.19
N LEU A 83 1.14 8.42 -13.70
CA LEU A 83 2.21 7.93 -12.83
C LEU A 83 1.62 7.30 -11.57
N MET A 84 0.78 8.04 -10.86
CA MET A 84 0.16 7.56 -9.62
C MET A 84 -0.75 6.35 -9.84
N ALA A 85 -1.51 6.32 -10.94
CA ALA A 85 -2.32 5.16 -11.31
C ALA A 85 -1.45 3.91 -11.54
N TYR A 86 -0.34 4.05 -12.24
CA TYR A 86 0.62 2.98 -12.48
C TYR A 86 1.22 2.44 -11.17
N GLU A 87 1.65 3.32 -10.28
CA GLU A 87 2.23 2.96 -8.99
C GLU A 87 1.20 2.31 -8.05
N CYS A 88 -0.01 2.85 -8.01
CA CYS A 88 -1.11 2.27 -7.24
C CYS A 88 -1.50 0.87 -7.76
N ASP A 89 -1.52 0.66 -9.07
CA ASP A 89 -1.80 -0.66 -9.66
C ASP A 89 -0.72 -1.69 -9.30
N LYS A 90 0.57 -1.31 -9.34
CA LYS A 90 1.68 -2.15 -8.88
C LYS A 90 1.48 -2.58 -7.43
N ALA A 91 1.25 -1.64 -6.53
CA ALA A 91 1.03 -1.92 -5.12
C ALA A 91 -0.23 -2.77 -4.88
N HIS A 92 -1.31 -2.50 -5.61
CA HIS A 92 -2.55 -3.28 -5.54
C HIS A 92 -2.34 -4.74 -5.98
N LYS A 93 -1.64 -4.97 -7.08
CA LYS A 93 -1.30 -6.32 -7.58
C LYS A 93 -0.47 -7.11 -6.58
N MET A 94 0.53 -6.47 -5.98
CA MET A 94 1.36 -7.09 -4.92
C MET A 94 0.51 -7.46 -3.69
N LEU A 95 -0.35 -6.55 -3.23
CA LEU A 95 -1.24 -6.77 -2.10
C LEU A 95 -2.23 -7.92 -2.38
N LYS A 96 -2.77 -7.97 -3.60
CA LYS A 96 -3.66 -9.05 -4.06
C LYS A 96 -2.94 -10.40 -4.13
N ALA A 97 -1.71 -10.43 -4.64
CA ALA A 97 -0.90 -11.66 -4.71
C ALA A 97 -0.58 -12.22 -3.31
N GLY A 98 -0.34 -11.35 -2.32
CA GLY A 98 -0.12 -11.76 -0.93
C GLY A 98 -1.41 -12.14 -0.17
N SER A 99 -2.59 -11.74 -0.66
CA SER A 99 -3.85 -11.88 0.07
C SER A 99 -4.26 -13.30 0.50
N PRO A 100 -3.84 -14.41 -0.18
CA PRO A 100 -4.13 -15.76 0.29
C PRO A 100 -3.60 -16.05 1.70
N LEU A 101 -2.51 -15.41 2.13
CA LEU A 101 -1.95 -15.56 3.48
C LEU A 101 -2.99 -15.26 4.57
N GLY A 102 -3.89 -14.32 4.35
CA GLY A 102 -4.96 -14.00 5.29
C GLY A 102 -6.00 -15.13 5.49
N LYS A 103 -5.98 -16.14 4.60
CA LYS A 103 -6.78 -17.37 4.75
C LYS A 103 -5.94 -18.53 5.31
N THR A 104 -4.65 -18.57 5.02
CA THR A 104 -3.71 -19.57 5.55
C THR A 104 -3.58 -19.42 7.07
N LEU A 105 -3.41 -18.19 7.54
CA LEU A 105 -3.36 -17.89 8.96
C LEU A 105 -4.74 -18.06 9.61
N LYS A 106 -4.80 -18.84 10.68
CA LYS A 106 -6.05 -19.15 11.39
C LYS A 106 -6.37 -18.16 12.51
N GLY A 107 -7.62 -18.17 12.96
CA GLY A 107 -8.05 -17.40 14.12
C GLY A 107 -7.93 -15.90 13.96
N ARG A 108 -7.56 -15.24 15.05
CA ARG A 108 -7.47 -13.76 15.14
C ARG A 108 -6.46 -13.18 14.18
N THR A 109 -5.28 -13.79 14.06
CA THR A 109 -4.20 -13.31 13.18
C THR A 109 -4.61 -13.26 11.72
N GLY A 110 -5.28 -14.31 11.22
CA GLY A 110 -5.81 -14.33 9.86
C GLY A 110 -6.88 -13.24 9.64
N LEU A 111 -7.73 -12.99 10.65
CA LEU A 111 -8.72 -11.91 10.59
C LEU A 111 -8.04 -10.54 10.53
N GLU A 112 -7.08 -10.27 11.41
CA GLU A 112 -6.32 -9.02 11.45
C GLU A 112 -5.60 -8.78 10.12
N LEU A 113 -4.94 -9.79 9.58
CA LEU A 113 -4.26 -9.67 8.28
C LEU A 113 -5.23 -9.38 7.14
N ARG A 114 -6.41 -10.03 7.10
CA ARG A 114 -7.46 -9.69 6.12
C ARG A 114 -7.93 -8.24 6.24
N MET A 115 -8.09 -7.74 7.48
CA MET A 115 -8.47 -6.34 7.69
C MET A 115 -7.40 -5.38 7.20
N ILE A 116 -6.12 -5.66 7.45
CA ILE A 116 -4.97 -4.87 6.97
C ILE A 116 -4.96 -4.83 5.44
N ILE A 117 -5.08 -5.98 4.79
CA ILE A 117 -5.11 -6.09 3.32
C ILE A 117 -6.29 -5.29 2.73
N LEU A 118 -7.49 -5.46 3.29
CA LEU A 118 -8.68 -4.73 2.85
C LEU A 118 -8.55 -3.22 3.09
N GLY A 119 -7.87 -2.82 4.17
CA GLY A 119 -7.55 -1.42 4.45
C GLY A 119 -6.64 -0.82 3.38
N GLY A 120 -5.56 -1.51 3.03
CA GLY A 120 -4.67 -1.10 1.94
C GLY A 120 -5.40 -0.98 0.60
N GLN A 121 -6.21 -1.98 0.24
CA GLN A 121 -7.04 -1.93 -0.97
C GLN A 121 -8.01 -0.74 -0.97
N ARG A 122 -8.62 -0.44 0.17
CA ARG A 122 -9.54 0.71 0.28
C ARG A 122 -8.82 2.05 0.13
N ILE A 123 -7.59 2.17 0.63
CA ILE A 123 -6.77 3.37 0.42
C ILE A 123 -6.44 3.56 -1.07
N VAL A 124 -6.02 2.50 -1.77
CA VAL A 124 -5.77 2.58 -3.23
C VAL A 124 -7.02 3.08 -3.94
N HIS A 125 -8.18 2.51 -3.63
CA HIS A 125 -9.43 2.95 -4.25
C HIS A 125 -9.78 4.42 -3.94
N LYS A 126 -9.49 4.90 -2.74
CA LYS A 126 -9.66 6.32 -2.41
C LYS A 126 -8.69 7.24 -3.14
N LEU A 127 -7.47 6.78 -3.43
CA LEU A 127 -6.55 7.50 -4.30
C LEU A 127 -7.10 7.63 -5.72
N GLU A 128 -7.73 6.59 -6.24
CA GLU A 128 -8.42 6.63 -7.54
C GLU A 128 -9.64 7.56 -7.51
N GLU A 129 -10.50 7.44 -6.50
CA GLU A 129 -11.70 8.26 -6.32
C GLU A 129 -11.39 9.77 -6.31
N ASN A 130 -10.29 10.17 -5.66
CA ASN A 130 -9.85 11.57 -5.63
C ASN A 130 -8.92 11.98 -6.79
N LYS A 131 -8.84 11.14 -7.84
CA LYS A 131 -7.99 11.36 -9.03
C LYS A 131 -6.51 11.58 -8.67
N TYR A 132 -6.05 10.88 -7.63
CA TYR A 132 -4.67 10.94 -7.12
C TYR A 132 -4.24 12.32 -6.61
N ASP A 133 -5.18 13.20 -6.26
CA ASP A 133 -4.87 14.51 -5.68
C ASP A 133 -4.53 14.37 -4.18
N VAL A 134 -3.30 13.98 -3.92
CA VAL A 134 -2.75 13.78 -2.56
C VAL A 134 -2.28 15.09 -1.92
N PHE A 135 -2.19 16.17 -2.71
CA PHE A 135 -1.75 17.48 -2.23
C PHE A 135 -2.86 18.23 -1.51
N ARG A 136 -4.10 18.13 -2.00
CA ARG A 136 -5.26 18.80 -1.39
C ARG A 136 -5.89 17.99 -0.26
N ALA A 137 -5.93 16.67 -0.42
CA ALA A 137 -6.56 15.80 0.56
C ALA A 137 -5.88 14.44 0.64
N ARG A 138 -5.16 14.18 1.74
CA ARG A 138 -4.59 12.86 2.03
C ARG A 138 -5.72 11.85 2.27
N PRO A 139 -5.84 10.77 1.48
CA PRO A 139 -6.85 9.75 1.69
C PRO A 139 -6.67 9.06 3.04
N LYS A 140 -7.74 8.91 3.81
CA LYS A 140 -7.76 8.24 5.12
C LYS A 140 -8.97 7.31 5.22
N LEU A 141 -8.85 6.26 6.03
CA LEU A 141 -9.97 5.40 6.36
C LEU A 141 -10.90 6.10 7.35
N GLY A 142 -12.17 6.24 7.00
CA GLY A 142 -13.22 6.75 7.88
C GLY A 142 -14.03 5.62 8.52
N ALA A 143 -14.98 5.96 9.39
CA ALA A 143 -15.83 4.98 10.09
C ALA A 143 -16.60 4.04 9.14
N LYS A 144 -17.11 4.58 8.02
CA LYS A 144 -17.80 3.77 6.99
C LYS A 144 -16.87 2.74 6.34
N ASP A 145 -15.60 3.14 6.08
CA ASP A 145 -14.61 2.24 5.50
C ASP A 145 -14.30 1.10 6.48
N TRP A 146 -14.09 1.41 7.75
CA TRP A 146 -13.83 0.43 8.80
C TRP A 146 -14.97 -0.58 8.94
N TRP A 147 -16.22 -0.12 8.93
CA TRP A 147 -17.38 -1.02 8.98
C TRP A 147 -17.40 -1.99 7.78
N GLN A 148 -17.14 -1.50 6.57
CA GLN A 148 -17.06 -2.34 5.37
C GLN A 148 -15.89 -3.35 5.45
N ILE A 149 -14.73 -2.91 5.92
CA ILE A 149 -13.53 -3.75 6.08
C ILE A 149 -13.82 -4.89 7.05
N VAL A 150 -14.34 -4.60 8.24
CA VAL A 150 -14.67 -5.61 9.26
C VAL A 150 -15.69 -6.60 8.71
N ARG A 151 -16.79 -6.12 8.14
CA ARG A 151 -17.81 -6.99 7.54
C ARG A 151 -17.22 -7.92 6.47
N ARG A 152 -16.41 -7.40 5.55
CA ARG A 152 -15.77 -8.21 4.49
C ARG A 152 -14.72 -9.18 5.02
N ALA A 153 -13.95 -8.78 6.03
CA ALA A 153 -12.92 -9.64 6.63
C ALA A 153 -13.53 -10.86 7.36
N VAL A 154 -14.71 -10.68 7.98
CA VAL A 154 -15.45 -11.76 8.68
C VAL A 154 -16.15 -12.67 7.67
N LEU A 155 -16.83 -12.12 6.67
CA LEU A 155 -17.63 -12.90 5.70
C LEU A 155 -16.78 -13.67 4.67
N LYS A 156 -15.56 -13.21 4.37
CA LYS A 156 -14.62 -13.93 3.48
C LYS A 156 -13.73 -14.89 4.29
N LYS A 157 -14.37 -15.89 4.92
CA LYS A 157 -13.63 -17.03 5.47
C LYS A 157 -12.96 -17.87 4.38
#